data_0c0384023d2690e4eb96f3a3e530513e
#
_entry.id   0c0384023d2690e4eb96f3a3e530513e
#
_cell.length_a   1.000
_cell.length_b   1.000
_cell.length_c   1.000
_cell.angle_alpha   90.00
_cell.angle_beta   90.00
_cell.angle_gamma   90.00
#
_symmetry.space_group_name_H-M   'P 1'
#
loop_
_entity.id
_entity.type
_entity.pdbx_description
1 polymer ?
#
loop_
_entity_poly.entity_id
_entity_poly.type
_entity_poly.pdbx_seq_one_letter_code
_entity_poly.pdbx_strand_id
1 'polypeptide(L)'
;MKRNLFVTFLLGISILSSSCQSGSGKHANVSRDAGYTVGKVIGIIDGDTYDLLIEGNKTIRIRMDGIDAPERGMPFYKVSKNYLAKLCFKQQVRFKAEGKDVHNRNLGFTYLSDGSEVGHLMVKAGMAWHFKKYNSDKELANLEIEARNARRGLWYDKNPMAPWENRKLHRQGISTKGSFNIQPGQE
;
A
#
# COMPACT_ATOMS: atom_id res chain seq x y z
N MET A 1 6.39 -81.92 -42.68
CA MET A 1 6.17 -81.94 -41.22
C MET A 1 7.03 -80.84 -40.63
N LYS A 2 6.42 -79.65 -40.29
CA LYS A 2 7.09 -78.49 -39.66
C LYS A 2 6.43 -78.25 -38.35
N ARG A 3 7.19 -78.39 -37.26
CA ARG A 3 6.72 -78.13 -35.89
C ARG A 3 6.87 -76.62 -35.61
N ASN A 4 5.75 -75.96 -35.31
CA ASN A 4 5.75 -74.58 -34.83
C ASN A 4 5.94 -74.57 -33.31
N LEU A 5 6.99 -73.89 -32.87
CA LEU A 5 7.31 -73.62 -31.48
C LEU A 5 6.66 -72.25 -31.07
N PHE A 6 5.65 -72.31 -30.24
CA PHE A 6 5.04 -71.06 -29.65
C PHE A 6 5.91 -70.67 -28.45
N VAL A 7 6.55 -69.50 -28.55
CA VAL A 7 7.23 -68.88 -27.44
C VAL A 7 6.23 -67.84 -26.82
N THR A 8 5.75 -68.12 -25.61
CA THR A 8 4.89 -67.27 -24.86
C THR A 8 5.73 -66.22 -24.13
N PHE A 9 5.61 -64.97 -24.53
CA PHE A 9 6.28 -63.83 -23.89
C PHE A 9 5.38 -63.27 -22.79
N LEU A 10 5.71 -63.52 -21.53
CA LEU A 10 5.04 -62.90 -20.36
C LEU A 10 5.57 -61.49 -20.19
N LEU A 11 4.75 -60.52 -20.51
CA LEU A 11 5.00 -59.08 -20.24
C LEU A 11 4.62 -58.78 -18.80
N GLY A 12 5.60 -58.61 -17.93
CA GLY A 12 5.42 -58.14 -16.56
C GLY A 12 5.12 -56.65 -16.58
N ILE A 13 3.90 -56.26 -16.20
CA ILE A 13 3.52 -54.87 -16.00
C ILE A 13 3.94 -54.44 -14.59
N SER A 14 5.05 -53.69 -14.48
CA SER A 14 5.45 -52.99 -13.26
C SER A 14 4.61 -51.73 -13.15
N ILE A 15 3.69 -51.76 -12.20
CA ILE A 15 2.93 -50.55 -11.82
C ILE A 15 3.83 -49.70 -10.91
N LEU A 16 4.46 -48.65 -11.46
CA LEU A 16 5.07 -47.59 -10.66
C LEU A 16 3.94 -46.74 -10.09
N SER A 17 3.64 -46.92 -8.83
CA SER A 17 2.83 -45.99 -8.05
C SER A 17 3.60 -44.68 -7.83
N SER A 18 3.36 -43.67 -8.67
CA SER A 18 3.85 -42.32 -8.48
C SER A 18 3.06 -41.67 -7.35
N SER A 19 3.67 -41.62 -6.17
CA SER A 19 3.17 -40.86 -5.03
C SER A 19 3.34 -39.36 -5.35
N CYS A 20 2.27 -38.70 -5.77
CA CYS A 20 2.20 -37.23 -5.78
C CYS A 20 2.18 -36.73 -4.35
N GLN A 21 3.34 -36.41 -3.80
CA GLN A 21 3.40 -35.52 -2.63
C GLN A 21 3.08 -34.12 -3.09
N SER A 22 1.87 -33.66 -2.73
CA SER A 22 1.49 -32.26 -2.78
C SER A 22 2.30 -31.49 -1.74
N GLY A 23 3.50 -31.06 -2.12
CA GLY A 23 4.33 -30.14 -1.37
C GLY A 23 3.62 -28.78 -1.35
N SER A 24 3.01 -28.46 -0.22
CA SER A 24 2.49 -27.14 0.10
C SER A 24 3.57 -26.08 -0.16
N GLY A 25 3.35 -25.26 -1.19
CA GLY A 25 4.27 -24.20 -1.64
C GLY A 25 4.41 -23.06 -0.64
N LYS A 26 5.13 -23.27 0.46
CA LYS A 26 5.53 -22.23 1.43
C LYS A 26 6.94 -21.66 1.20
N HIS A 27 7.66 -22.05 0.14
CA HIS A 27 9.09 -21.73 0.01
C HIS A 27 9.46 -20.61 -0.96
N ALA A 28 8.51 -19.88 -1.56
CA ALA A 28 8.82 -18.84 -2.55
C ALA A 28 8.93 -17.40 -2.02
N ASN A 29 8.60 -17.13 -0.74
CA ASN A 29 8.49 -15.76 -0.23
C ASN A 29 9.62 -15.27 0.70
N VAL A 30 10.50 -16.15 1.19
CA VAL A 30 11.50 -15.77 2.21
C VAL A 30 12.51 -14.73 1.72
N SER A 31 12.85 -14.71 0.43
CA SER A 31 13.81 -13.73 -0.11
C SER A 31 13.18 -12.37 -0.46
N ARG A 32 11.87 -12.32 -0.71
CA ARG A 32 11.16 -11.06 -1.03
C ARG A 32 10.81 -10.23 0.20
N ASP A 33 10.69 -10.88 1.34
CA ASP A 33 10.26 -10.24 2.60
C ASP A 33 11.43 -9.92 3.54
N ALA A 34 12.68 -10.19 3.13
CA ALA A 34 13.86 -9.82 3.90
C ALA A 34 13.90 -8.28 4.08
N GLY A 35 13.84 -7.82 5.33
CA GLY A 35 13.80 -6.39 5.69
C GLY A 35 12.41 -5.75 5.67
N TYR A 36 11.35 -6.52 5.41
CA TYR A 36 9.97 -6.04 5.47
C TYR A 36 9.20 -6.64 6.65
N THR A 37 8.31 -5.83 7.23
CA THR A 37 7.25 -6.32 8.11
C THR A 37 6.03 -6.64 7.25
N VAL A 38 5.61 -7.90 7.23
CA VAL A 38 4.43 -8.34 6.47
C VAL A 38 3.23 -8.35 7.41
N GLY A 39 2.10 -7.84 6.95
CA GLY A 39 0.87 -7.83 7.74
C GLY A 39 -0.38 -7.52 6.94
N LYS A 40 -1.52 -7.61 7.60
CA LYS A 40 -2.83 -7.28 7.03
C LYS A 40 -3.29 -5.90 7.49
N VAL A 41 -3.70 -5.04 6.56
CA VAL A 41 -4.28 -3.74 6.90
C VAL A 41 -5.68 -3.94 7.48
N ILE A 42 -5.88 -3.54 8.74
CA ILE A 42 -7.13 -3.77 9.48
C ILE A 42 -7.90 -2.48 9.77
N GLY A 43 -7.27 -1.33 9.61
CA GLY A 43 -7.90 -0.03 9.85
C GLY A 43 -7.26 1.07 9.02
N ILE A 44 -8.05 2.00 8.48
CA ILE A 44 -7.56 3.20 7.81
C ILE A 44 -7.93 4.40 8.68
N ILE A 45 -6.93 5.17 9.08
CA ILE A 45 -7.10 6.34 9.95
C ILE A 45 -7.40 7.58 9.09
N ASP A 46 -6.54 7.84 8.11
CA ASP A 46 -6.64 8.93 7.13
C ASP A 46 -5.97 8.51 5.81
N GLY A 47 -5.60 9.46 4.94
CA GLY A 47 -5.03 9.16 3.63
C GLY A 47 -3.54 8.75 3.64
N ASP A 48 -2.86 8.77 4.78
CA ASP A 48 -1.45 8.40 4.91
C ASP A 48 -1.13 7.59 6.17
N THR A 49 -2.16 7.25 6.95
CA THR A 49 -2.01 6.54 8.22
C THR A 49 -3.00 5.37 8.31
N TYR A 50 -2.49 4.19 8.69
CA TYR A 50 -3.30 2.98 8.81
C TYR A 50 -2.80 2.06 9.92
N ASP A 51 -3.63 1.09 10.33
CA ASP A 51 -3.29 0.05 11.29
C ASP A 51 -2.99 -1.27 10.59
N LEU A 52 -1.83 -1.84 10.89
CA LEU A 52 -1.30 -3.09 10.34
C LEU A 52 -1.31 -4.18 11.42
N LEU A 53 -2.01 -5.27 11.17
CA LEU A 53 -1.97 -6.48 11.98
C LEU A 53 -0.82 -7.36 11.49
N ILE A 54 0.15 -7.58 12.37
CA ILE A 54 1.35 -8.37 12.09
C ILE A 54 1.32 -9.70 12.86
N GLU A 55 2.34 -10.54 12.66
CA GLU A 55 2.50 -11.79 13.38
C GLU A 55 2.38 -11.62 14.90
N GLY A 56 1.88 -12.65 15.58
CA GLY A 56 1.61 -12.61 17.03
C GLY A 56 0.38 -11.78 17.41
N ASN A 57 -0.53 -11.51 16.46
CA ASN A 57 -1.77 -10.75 16.70
C ASN A 57 -1.53 -9.30 17.17
N LYS A 58 -0.35 -8.76 16.86
CA LYS A 58 0.06 -7.41 17.23
C LYS A 58 -0.38 -6.39 16.18
N THR A 59 -1.00 -5.31 16.63
CA THR A 59 -1.35 -4.17 15.76
C THR A 59 -0.32 -3.07 15.92
N ILE A 60 0.19 -2.57 14.81
CA ILE A 60 1.08 -1.40 14.76
C ILE A 60 0.47 -0.31 13.88
N ARG A 61 0.64 0.95 14.28
CA ARG A 61 0.21 2.11 13.48
C ARG A 61 1.33 2.55 12.56
N ILE A 62 1.02 2.65 11.27
CA ILE A 62 1.93 3.05 10.22
C ILE A 62 1.58 4.47 9.76
N ARG A 63 2.57 5.32 9.62
CA ARG A 63 2.54 6.60 8.92
C ARG A 63 3.42 6.44 7.66
N MET A 64 2.82 6.55 6.49
CA MET A 64 3.59 6.46 5.24
C MET A 64 4.53 7.65 5.12
N ASP A 65 5.81 7.37 4.82
CA ASP A 65 6.83 8.39 4.63
C ASP A 65 6.71 9.07 3.27
N GLY A 66 7.27 10.26 3.15
CA GLY A 66 7.35 11.03 1.91
C GLY A 66 6.06 11.69 1.46
N ILE A 67 4.92 11.36 2.05
CA ILE A 67 3.61 11.93 1.67
C ILE A 67 2.90 12.60 2.85
N ASP A 68 1.96 13.51 2.54
CA ASP A 68 1.10 14.17 3.52
C ASP A 68 -0.31 14.29 2.95
N ALA A 69 -1.29 13.69 3.61
CA ALA A 69 -2.67 13.62 3.14
C ALA A 69 -3.58 14.65 3.83
N PRO A 70 -4.72 15.02 3.24
CA PRO A 70 -5.67 15.93 3.87
C PRO A 70 -6.10 15.45 5.25
N GLU A 71 -6.11 16.37 6.21
CA GLU A 71 -6.54 16.13 7.58
C GLU A 71 -8.06 16.23 7.71
N ARG A 72 -8.60 15.70 8.80
CA ARG A 72 -10.03 15.81 9.11
C ARG A 72 -10.49 17.26 9.10
N GLY A 73 -11.53 17.54 8.32
CA GLY A 73 -12.08 18.89 8.12
C GLY A 73 -11.50 19.62 6.91
N MET A 74 -10.47 19.08 6.26
CA MET A 74 -9.98 19.60 4.98
C MET A 74 -10.76 18.99 3.80
N PRO A 75 -10.82 19.70 2.65
CA PRO A 75 -11.31 19.13 1.39
C PRO A 75 -10.53 17.85 1.05
N PHE A 76 -11.18 16.90 0.40
CA PHE A 76 -10.62 15.61 0.02
C PHE A 76 -10.19 14.67 1.16
N TYR A 77 -10.42 15.00 2.44
CA TYR A 77 -10.10 14.11 3.55
C TYR A 77 -10.74 12.73 3.39
N LYS A 78 -12.06 12.68 3.22
CA LYS A 78 -12.78 11.40 3.07
C LYS A 78 -12.40 10.70 1.76
N VAL A 79 -12.22 11.45 0.68
CA VAL A 79 -11.86 10.91 -0.64
C VAL A 79 -10.47 10.25 -0.57
N SER A 80 -9.48 10.94 0.00
CA SER A 80 -8.13 10.42 0.20
C SER A 80 -8.12 9.16 1.08
N LYS A 81 -8.80 9.22 2.24
CA LYS A 81 -8.96 8.08 3.14
C LYS A 81 -9.61 6.87 2.43
N ASN A 82 -10.67 7.09 1.67
CA ASN A 82 -11.37 6.03 0.94
C ASN A 82 -10.50 5.46 -0.20
N TYR A 83 -9.69 6.30 -0.84
CA TYR A 83 -8.77 5.86 -1.86
C TYR A 83 -7.68 4.94 -1.27
N LEU A 84 -7.09 5.32 -0.13
CA LEU A 84 -6.17 4.43 0.58
C LEU A 84 -6.84 3.11 0.98
N ALA A 85 -8.09 3.18 1.48
CA ALA A 85 -8.86 1.98 1.81
C ALA A 85 -9.05 1.07 0.57
N LYS A 86 -9.37 1.64 -0.59
CA LYS A 86 -9.50 0.90 -1.84
C LYS A 86 -8.20 0.21 -2.26
N LEU A 87 -7.05 0.84 -2.02
CA LEU A 87 -5.75 0.27 -2.36
C LEU A 87 -5.36 -0.91 -1.45
N CYS A 88 -5.54 -0.79 -0.15
CA CYS A 88 -4.89 -1.73 0.77
C CYS A 88 -5.77 -2.26 1.93
N PHE A 89 -6.99 -1.76 2.16
CA PHE A 89 -7.81 -2.24 3.30
C PHE A 89 -8.15 -3.72 3.16
N LYS A 90 -7.90 -4.48 4.24
CA LYS A 90 -8.01 -5.94 4.32
C LYS A 90 -7.02 -6.70 3.43
N GLN A 91 -6.11 -6.01 2.75
CA GLN A 91 -5.03 -6.63 1.96
C GLN A 91 -3.82 -6.95 2.83
N GLN A 92 -3.04 -7.93 2.41
CA GLN A 92 -1.70 -8.17 2.93
C GLN A 92 -0.73 -7.22 2.21
N VAL A 93 0.09 -6.52 3.00
CA VAL A 93 1.09 -5.57 2.49
C VAL A 93 2.46 -5.85 3.11
N ARG A 94 3.50 -5.33 2.49
CA ARG A 94 4.86 -5.32 3.00
C ARG A 94 5.20 -3.89 3.42
N PHE A 95 5.61 -3.73 4.66
CA PHE A 95 6.01 -2.45 5.22
C PHE A 95 7.53 -2.43 5.44
N LYS A 96 8.21 -1.46 4.83
CA LYS A 96 9.63 -1.17 5.04
C LYS A 96 9.76 -0.03 6.02
N ALA A 97 10.25 -0.32 7.23
CA ALA A 97 10.42 0.68 8.27
C ALA A 97 11.64 1.57 7.99
N GLU A 98 11.48 2.88 8.16
CA GLU A 98 12.57 3.87 8.14
C GLU A 98 12.81 4.47 9.55
N GLY A 99 11.89 4.23 10.51
CA GLY A 99 12.02 4.71 11.87
C GLY A 99 10.68 4.96 12.54
N LYS A 100 10.66 5.98 13.41
CA LYS A 100 9.45 6.47 14.06
C LYS A 100 9.33 7.97 13.94
N ASP A 101 8.10 8.44 13.85
CA ASP A 101 7.84 9.87 13.85
C ASP A 101 7.77 10.43 15.30
N VAL A 102 7.57 11.75 15.41
CA VAL A 102 7.48 12.45 16.69
C VAL A 102 6.29 12.01 17.56
N HIS A 103 5.33 11.29 17.00
CA HIS A 103 4.17 10.73 17.70
C HIS A 103 4.32 9.21 17.94
N ASN A 104 5.55 8.67 17.82
CA ASN A 104 5.88 7.25 18.00
C ASN A 104 5.14 6.29 17.03
N ARG A 105 4.61 6.79 15.88
CA ARG A 105 4.08 5.95 14.81
C ARG A 105 5.27 5.35 14.01
N ASN A 106 5.09 4.13 13.49
CA ASN A 106 6.10 3.54 12.63
C ASN A 106 6.08 4.28 11.28
N LEU A 107 7.21 4.90 10.92
CA LEU A 107 7.40 5.64 9.69
C LEU A 107 8.06 4.76 8.63
N GLY A 108 7.60 4.81 7.39
CA GLY A 108 8.20 4.05 6.29
C GLY A 108 7.32 3.88 5.07
N PHE A 109 7.71 2.96 4.20
CA PHE A 109 7.08 2.73 2.90
C PHE A 109 6.24 1.45 2.89
N THR A 110 5.14 1.49 2.15
CA THR A 110 4.17 0.39 2.05
C THR A 110 4.09 -0.12 0.63
N TYR A 111 4.21 -1.44 0.46
CA TYR A 111 4.19 -2.08 -0.86
C TYR A 111 3.05 -3.10 -0.94
N LEU A 112 2.32 -3.06 -2.05
CA LEU A 112 1.32 -4.05 -2.41
C LEU A 112 1.98 -5.36 -2.88
N SER A 113 1.17 -6.39 -3.11
CA SER A 113 1.64 -7.70 -3.55
C SER A 113 2.31 -7.68 -4.94
N ASP A 114 1.89 -6.74 -5.80
CA ASP A 114 2.47 -6.52 -7.13
C ASP A 114 3.77 -5.71 -7.11
N GLY A 115 4.17 -5.21 -5.93
CA GLY A 115 5.37 -4.39 -5.75
C GLY A 115 5.13 -2.89 -5.85
N SER A 116 3.91 -2.44 -6.15
CA SER A 116 3.56 -1.02 -6.20
C SER A 116 3.71 -0.37 -4.82
N GLU A 117 4.35 0.79 -4.75
CA GLU A 117 4.46 1.59 -3.54
C GLU A 117 3.19 2.43 -3.36
N VAL A 118 2.55 2.30 -2.20
CA VAL A 118 1.22 2.89 -1.93
C VAL A 118 1.27 4.42 -1.89
N GLY A 119 2.33 5.02 -1.34
CA GLY A 119 2.49 6.48 -1.31
C GLY A 119 2.62 7.06 -2.72
N HIS A 120 3.34 6.38 -3.64
CA HIS A 120 3.41 6.76 -5.05
C HIS A 120 2.02 6.73 -5.70
N LEU A 121 1.22 5.70 -5.43
CA LEU A 121 -0.15 5.60 -5.95
C LEU A 121 -1.05 6.71 -5.41
N MET A 122 -0.89 7.07 -4.11
CA MET A 122 -1.64 8.17 -3.50
C MET A 122 -1.31 9.52 -4.16
N VAL A 123 -0.03 9.84 -4.36
CA VAL A 123 0.41 11.09 -4.99
C VAL A 123 0.01 11.13 -6.47
N LYS A 124 0.21 10.04 -7.22
CA LYS A 124 -0.19 9.92 -8.63
C LYS A 124 -1.68 10.17 -8.86
N ALA A 125 -2.51 9.72 -7.91
CA ALA A 125 -3.96 9.93 -7.94
C ALA A 125 -4.39 11.33 -7.47
N GLY A 126 -3.46 12.15 -6.97
CA GLY A 126 -3.78 13.45 -6.37
C GLY A 126 -4.51 13.33 -5.04
N MET A 127 -4.24 12.25 -4.26
CA MET A 127 -4.87 12.00 -2.96
C MET A 127 -3.97 12.39 -1.78
N ALA A 128 -2.70 12.70 -2.05
CA ALA A 128 -1.73 13.20 -1.08
C ALA A 128 -0.74 14.14 -1.75
N TRP A 129 -0.08 15.01 -0.97
CA TRP A 129 1.06 15.81 -1.38
C TRP A 129 2.35 15.02 -1.23
N HIS A 130 3.35 15.29 -2.07
CA HIS A 130 4.75 14.97 -1.78
C HIS A 130 5.26 15.89 -0.67
N PHE A 131 5.66 15.32 0.47
CA PHE A 131 6.13 16.09 1.62
C PHE A 131 7.62 16.43 1.51
N LYS A 132 7.95 17.30 0.56
CA LYS A 132 9.33 17.67 0.13
C LYS A 132 10.24 18.16 1.26
N LYS A 133 9.69 18.63 2.38
CA LYS A 133 10.50 19.05 3.53
C LYS A 133 11.28 17.89 4.15
N TYR A 134 10.76 16.68 4.08
CA TYR A 134 11.34 15.50 4.72
C TYR A 134 11.72 14.39 3.74
N ASN A 135 11.35 14.55 2.47
CA ASN A 135 11.57 13.53 1.46
C ASN A 135 12.00 14.18 0.13
N SER A 136 13.10 13.70 -0.44
CA SER A 136 13.68 14.19 -1.69
C SER A 136 13.48 13.24 -2.88
N ASP A 137 12.52 12.31 -2.77
CA ASP A 137 12.22 11.34 -3.82
C ASP A 137 11.79 12.05 -5.11
N LYS A 138 12.56 11.83 -6.17
CA LYS A 138 12.31 12.42 -7.48
C LYS A 138 11.08 11.83 -8.17
N GLU A 139 10.79 10.56 -7.91
CA GLU A 139 9.60 9.90 -8.48
C GLU A 139 8.34 10.48 -7.87
N LEU A 140 8.26 10.62 -6.54
CA LEU A 140 7.16 11.33 -5.87
C LEU A 140 6.97 12.76 -6.40
N ALA A 141 8.09 13.49 -6.61
CA ALA A 141 8.03 14.85 -7.16
C ALA A 141 7.42 14.87 -8.58
N ASN A 142 7.82 13.94 -9.44
CA ASN A 142 7.30 13.82 -10.80
C ASN A 142 5.81 13.41 -10.81
N LEU A 143 5.44 12.44 -9.97
CA LEU A 143 4.04 12.00 -9.83
C LEU A 143 3.13 13.14 -9.35
N GLU A 144 3.62 13.98 -8.43
CA GLU A 144 2.88 15.19 -8.00
C GLU A 144 2.70 16.16 -9.16
N ILE A 145 3.75 16.43 -9.96
CA ILE A 145 3.67 17.31 -11.14
C ILE A 145 2.65 16.76 -12.15
N GLU A 146 2.69 15.46 -12.42
CA GLU A 146 1.71 14.81 -13.32
C GLU A 146 0.27 14.95 -12.80
N ALA A 147 0.05 14.72 -11.50
CA ALA A 147 -1.26 14.83 -10.89
C ALA A 147 -1.79 16.28 -10.96
N ARG A 148 -0.92 17.27 -10.72
CA ARG A 148 -1.25 18.71 -10.83
C ARG A 148 -1.63 19.10 -12.25
N ASN A 149 -0.82 18.71 -13.24
CA ASN A 149 -1.07 19.01 -14.66
C ASN A 149 -2.38 18.39 -15.15
N ALA A 150 -2.70 17.20 -14.68
CA ALA A 150 -3.94 16.50 -15.02
C ALA A 150 -5.13 16.88 -14.12
N ARG A 151 -4.97 17.82 -13.18
CA ARG A 151 -5.98 18.25 -12.20
C ARG A 151 -6.64 17.09 -11.46
N ARG A 152 -5.86 16.08 -11.08
CA ARG A 152 -6.39 14.91 -10.36
C ARG A 152 -6.62 15.22 -8.88
N GLY A 153 -7.72 14.75 -8.33
CA GLY A 153 -8.00 14.81 -6.90
C GLY A 153 -7.85 16.23 -6.32
N LEU A 154 -6.96 16.40 -5.36
CA LEU A 154 -6.61 17.69 -4.72
C LEU A 154 -6.38 18.82 -5.70
N TRP A 155 -5.79 18.51 -6.85
CA TRP A 155 -5.38 19.48 -7.89
C TRP A 155 -6.52 19.95 -8.79
N TYR A 156 -7.75 19.45 -8.54
CA TYR A 156 -8.95 20.03 -9.12
C TYR A 156 -9.19 21.46 -8.59
N ASP A 157 -8.89 21.67 -7.30
CA ASP A 157 -8.84 23.02 -6.72
C ASP A 157 -7.64 23.79 -7.32
N LYS A 158 -7.84 25.08 -7.59
CA LYS A 158 -6.78 25.95 -8.11
C LYS A 158 -5.72 26.24 -7.06
N ASN A 159 -6.11 26.29 -5.78
CA ASN A 159 -5.25 26.62 -4.64
C ASN A 159 -5.51 25.65 -3.47
N PRO A 160 -5.21 24.35 -3.61
CA PRO A 160 -5.45 23.41 -2.54
C PRO A 160 -4.50 23.70 -1.37
N MET A 161 -5.05 23.89 -0.17
CA MET A 161 -4.25 24.11 1.04
C MET A 161 -3.54 22.81 1.42
N ALA A 162 -2.23 22.89 1.62
CA ALA A 162 -1.45 21.74 2.05
C ALA A 162 -1.67 21.44 3.55
N PRO A 163 -1.61 20.16 4.00
CA PRO A 163 -1.85 19.81 5.40
C PRO A 163 -0.90 20.50 6.37
N TRP A 164 0.38 20.68 6.03
CA TRP A 164 1.34 21.39 6.87
C TRP A 164 1.01 22.89 7.04
N GLU A 165 0.39 23.52 6.04
CA GLU A 165 -0.09 24.91 6.13
C GLU A 165 -1.29 25.00 7.07
N ASN A 166 -2.25 24.08 6.94
CA ASN A 166 -3.38 23.94 7.84
C ASN A 166 -2.91 23.77 9.29
N ARG A 167 -1.96 22.86 9.56
CA ARG A 167 -1.36 22.70 10.90
C ARG A 167 -0.65 23.95 11.41
N LYS A 168 0.02 24.69 10.52
CA LYS A 168 0.67 25.96 10.89
C LYS A 168 -0.35 26.99 11.37
N LEU A 169 -1.45 27.17 10.63
CA LEU A 169 -2.53 28.08 11.01
C LEU A 169 -3.17 27.68 12.33
N HIS A 170 -3.47 26.40 12.54
CA HIS A 170 -4.03 25.93 13.81
C HIS A 170 -3.11 26.19 15.01
N ARG A 171 -1.78 26.03 14.86
CA ARG A 171 -0.82 26.38 15.92
C ARG A 171 -0.79 27.88 16.24
N GLN A 172 -1.20 28.71 15.31
CA GLN A 172 -1.35 30.17 15.48
C GLN A 172 -2.74 30.56 16.04
N GLY A 173 -3.57 29.58 16.40
CA GLY A 173 -4.93 29.81 16.87
C GLY A 173 -5.92 30.14 15.75
N ILE A 174 -5.52 30.06 14.49
CA ILE A 174 -6.37 30.37 13.34
C ILE A 174 -7.11 29.09 12.93
N SER A 175 -8.44 29.12 13.08
CA SER A 175 -9.29 28.02 12.65
C SER A 175 -9.52 28.08 11.14
N THR A 176 -9.26 26.98 10.46
CA THR A 176 -9.58 26.79 9.04
C THR A 176 -10.95 26.12 8.84
N LYS A 177 -11.65 25.79 9.95
CA LYS A 177 -12.99 25.19 9.89
C LYS A 177 -13.98 26.18 9.25
N GLY A 178 -14.61 25.72 8.15
CA GLY A 178 -15.53 26.58 7.37
C GLY A 178 -14.84 27.50 6.35
N SER A 179 -13.50 27.54 6.32
CA SER A 179 -12.75 28.33 5.33
C SER A 179 -12.66 27.65 3.97
N PHE A 180 -13.00 26.36 3.91
CA PHE A 180 -12.96 25.58 2.67
C PHE A 180 -14.34 25.59 2.00
N ASN A 181 -14.38 25.99 0.74
CA ASN A 181 -15.56 25.79 -0.10
C ASN A 181 -15.54 24.35 -0.64
N ILE A 182 -16.03 23.40 0.19
CA ILE A 182 -16.03 21.98 -0.14
C ILE A 182 -17.14 21.74 -1.18
N GLN A 183 -16.74 21.38 -2.40
CA GLN A 183 -17.66 21.01 -3.46
C GLN A 183 -18.16 19.56 -3.27
N PRO A 184 -19.39 19.24 -3.77
CA PRO A 184 -19.87 17.86 -3.77
C PRO A 184 -18.86 16.91 -4.39
N GLY A 185 -18.56 15.78 -3.69
CA GLY A 185 -17.55 14.80 -4.09
C GLY A 185 -16.14 15.03 -3.53
N GLN A 186 -15.90 16.10 -2.77
CA GLN A 186 -14.63 16.37 -2.06
C GLN A 186 -14.67 15.95 -0.58
N GLU A 187 -15.83 15.50 -0.10
CA GLU A 187 -16.04 15.08 1.29
C GLU A 187 -15.55 13.65 1.58
#